data_1e9db7dfbd3bb91ee0801349922c0ad1
#
_entry.id   1e9db7dfbd3bb91ee0801349922c0ad1
#
_cell.length_a   1.000
_cell.length_b   1.000
_cell.length_c   1.000
_cell.angle_alpha   90.00
_cell.angle_beta   90.00
_cell.angle_gamma   90.00
#
_symmetry.space_group_name_H-M   'P 1'
#
loop_
_entity.id
_entity.type
_entity.pdbx_description
1 polymer ?
#
loop_
_entity_poly.entity_id
_entity_poly.type
_entity_poly.pdbx_seq_one_letter_code
_entity_poly.pdbx_strand_id
1 'polypeptide(L)'
;MSKFWSPRVRELTPYVPGEQPRERLIKLNTNENPYPPAPGVGAVLREYRTDHLRLYPDPESRALREALAREFGVEAEQVFVGNGSDEVLALAFQAFFCQEKPLEMPEITYSFYPVYCRLYGVERRALPLTPGHEVDLGAFSADSGGAVFANPNAPTGHGHGRAAIEALLGRVTESVVLVDEAYVDFGGESAIPLVARFPNLLVTGTFSKSRSLAGLRLGYAVGSRELIEGLNRVKDSFNSYPIDSLASAVAIAALEDREHFEACREKVITTRERTRGRLERLGFEVLP
;
A
#
# COMPACT_ATOMS: atom_id res chain seq x y z
N MET A 1 -28.46 12.94 12.80
CA MET A 1 -27.42 13.49 11.91
C MET A 1 -27.54 15.01 11.89
N SER A 2 -26.40 15.73 11.80
CA SER A 2 -26.40 17.21 11.77
C SER A 2 -27.03 17.74 10.47
N LYS A 3 -27.84 18.81 10.58
CA LYS A 3 -28.35 19.54 9.41
C LYS A 3 -27.28 20.25 8.57
N PHE A 4 -26.10 20.40 9.14
CA PHE A 4 -24.95 21.08 8.49
C PHE A 4 -24.11 20.16 7.60
N TRP A 5 -24.34 18.84 7.65
CA TRP A 5 -23.62 17.90 6.79
C TRP A 5 -24.16 17.94 5.37
N SER A 6 -23.25 17.86 4.41
CA SER A 6 -23.65 17.66 3.01
C SER A 6 -24.36 16.30 2.85
N PRO A 7 -25.17 16.11 1.80
CA PRO A 7 -25.80 14.81 1.51
C PRO A 7 -24.77 13.68 1.47
N ARG A 8 -23.66 13.89 0.79
CA ARG A 8 -22.58 12.91 0.66
C ARG A 8 -22.00 12.47 2.02
N VAL A 9 -21.74 13.41 2.93
CA VAL A 9 -21.22 13.09 4.27
C VAL A 9 -22.20 12.24 5.09
N ARG A 10 -23.51 12.40 4.88
CA ARG A 10 -24.54 11.60 5.56
C ARG A 10 -24.56 10.14 5.12
N GLU A 11 -24.12 9.86 3.90
CA GLU A 11 -24.08 8.51 3.30
C GLU A 11 -22.80 7.75 3.62
N LEU A 12 -21.73 8.45 4.11
CA LEU A 12 -20.47 7.82 4.43
C LEU A 12 -20.59 6.88 5.64
N THR A 13 -20.02 5.71 5.52
CA THR A 13 -19.72 4.80 6.61
C THR A 13 -18.20 4.76 6.77
N PRO A 14 -17.63 5.50 7.75
CA PRO A 14 -16.19 5.55 7.94
C PRO A 14 -15.61 4.18 8.32
N TYR A 15 -14.35 3.98 8.00
CA TYR A 15 -13.56 2.87 8.53
C TYR A 15 -13.43 3.01 10.06
N VAL A 16 -13.57 1.89 10.76
CA VAL A 16 -13.35 1.84 12.21
C VAL A 16 -11.96 1.26 12.45
N PRO A 17 -10.99 2.07 12.94
CA PRO A 17 -9.64 1.57 13.25
C PRO A 17 -9.68 0.48 14.32
N GLY A 18 -8.68 -0.41 14.26
CA GLY A 18 -8.47 -1.39 15.32
C GLY A 18 -8.24 -0.72 16.68
N GLU A 19 -8.70 -1.37 17.75
CA GLU A 19 -8.55 -0.89 19.12
C GLU A 19 -7.09 -0.53 19.44
N GLN A 20 -6.89 0.60 20.10
CA GLN A 20 -5.63 1.02 20.70
C GLN A 20 -5.74 0.80 22.21
N PRO A 21 -5.18 -0.30 22.76
CA PRO A 21 -5.33 -0.63 24.18
C PRO A 21 -4.67 0.42 25.05
N ARG A 22 -5.34 0.81 26.15
CA ARG A 22 -4.79 1.73 27.17
C ARG A 22 -3.90 1.01 28.17
N GLU A 23 -4.03 -0.30 28.27
CA GLU A 23 -3.24 -1.18 29.12
C GLU A 23 -2.15 -1.87 28.32
N ARG A 24 -1.13 -2.39 29.02
CA ARG A 24 -0.05 -3.14 28.37
C ARG A 24 -0.53 -4.53 27.97
N LEU A 25 -1.06 -4.64 26.76
CA LEU A 25 -1.48 -5.89 26.12
C LEU A 25 -0.51 -6.28 24.99
N ILE A 26 -0.57 -7.55 24.59
CA ILE A 26 0.06 -8.03 23.35
C ILE A 26 -0.88 -7.61 22.21
N LYS A 27 -0.49 -6.56 21.49
CA LYS A 27 -1.29 -5.99 20.41
C LYS A 27 -0.96 -6.67 19.09
N LEU A 28 -1.95 -7.33 18.47
CA LEU A 28 -1.80 -8.07 17.21
C LEU A 28 -2.79 -7.63 16.11
N ASN A 29 -3.65 -6.63 16.40
CA ASN A 29 -4.80 -6.30 15.57
C ASN A 29 -4.54 -5.35 14.40
N THR A 30 -3.35 -4.74 14.30
CA THR A 30 -2.99 -3.78 13.24
C THR A 30 -1.74 -4.18 12.45
N ASN A 31 -1.21 -5.38 12.69
CA ASN A 31 -0.04 -5.93 12.01
C ASN A 31 1.18 -5.00 12.03
N GLU A 32 1.44 -4.36 13.19
CA GLU A 32 2.67 -3.61 13.40
C GLU A 32 3.86 -4.55 13.47
N ASN A 33 4.99 -4.12 12.92
CA ASN A 33 6.21 -4.92 12.97
C ASN A 33 6.70 -5.02 14.43
N PRO A 34 7.01 -6.23 14.97
CA PRO A 34 7.48 -6.38 16.33
C PRO A 34 8.93 -5.93 16.53
N TYR A 35 9.67 -5.67 15.46
CA TYR A 35 11.05 -5.22 15.51
C TYR A 35 11.13 -3.70 15.27
N PRO A 36 12.14 -3.02 15.88
CA PRO A 36 12.34 -1.60 15.67
C PRO A 36 12.78 -1.29 14.22
N PRO A 37 12.63 -0.03 13.77
CA PRO A 37 13.22 0.39 12.50
C PRO A 37 14.75 0.34 12.52
N ALA A 38 15.35 0.52 11.36
CA ALA A 38 16.80 0.52 11.17
C ALA A 38 17.52 1.48 12.14
N PRO A 39 18.70 1.10 12.69
CA PRO A 39 19.47 1.94 13.61
C PRO A 39 19.77 3.35 13.10
N GLY A 40 19.98 3.51 11.78
CA GLY A 40 20.17 4.81 11.11
C GLY A 40 19.01 5.78 11.32
N VAL A 41 17.80 5.28 11.49
CA VAL A 41 16.61 6.11 11.84
C VAL A 41 16.84 6.86 13.15
N GLY A 42 17.39 6.17 14.16
CA GLY A 42 17.69 6.80 15.44
C GLY A 42 18.77 7.89 15.35
N ALA A 43 19.73 7.73 14.44
CA ALA A 43 20.75 8.77 14.17
C ALA A 43 20.10 10.01 13.55
N VAL A 44 19.30 9.85 12.50
CA VAL A 44 18.57 10.96 11.87
C VAL A 44 17.72 11.73 12.90
N LEU A 45 16.99 11.04 13.76
CA LEU A 45 16.14 11.69 14.77
C LEU A 45 16.96 12.52 15.78
N ARG A 46 18.16 12.07 16.17
CA ARG A 46 19.03 12.82 17.10
C ARG A 46 19.70 14.02 16.46
N GLU A 47 20.02 13.93 15.19
CA GLU A 47 20.80 14.93 14.45
C GLU A 47 19.91 15.92 13.70
N TYR A 48 18.59 15.67 13.68
CA TYR A 48 17.65 16.51 12.92
C TYR A 48 17.63 17.92 13.49
N ARG A 49 17.87 18.88 12.63
CA ARG A 49 17.87 20.30 13.00
C ARG A 49 16.45 20.82 13.13
N THR A 50 16.03 21.09 14.36
CA THR A 50 14.67 21.56 14.68
C THR A 50 14.31 22.92 14.07
N ASP A 51 15.32 23.75 13.75
CA ASP A 51 15.12 25.02 13.04
C ASP A 51 14.63 24.84 11.58
N HIS A 52 14.84 23.66 10.99
CA HIS A 52 14.29 23.32 9.67
C HIS A 52 12.78 23.15 9.69
N LEU A 53 12.15 22.84 10.83
CA LEU A 53 10.69 22.65 10.95
C LEU A 53 9.88 23.91 10.61
N ARG A 54 10.49 25.10 10.60
CA ARG A 54 9.86 26.35 10.16
C ARG A 54 9.71 26.50 8.64
N LEU A 55 10.33 25.61 7.87
CA LEU A 55 10.34 25.62 6.42
C LEU A 55 9.42 24.54 5.85
N TYR A 56 8.73 24.84 4.76
CA TYR A 56 8.03 23.83 4.00
C TYR A 56 9.04 22.79 3.44
N PRO A 57 8.66 21.50 3.38
CA PRO A 57 9.47 20.47 2.73
C PRO A 57 9.47 20.64 1.21
N ASP A 58 10.29 19.84 0.51
CA ASP A 58 10.25 19.72 -0.94
C ASP A 58 8.87 19.15 -1.38
N PRO A 59 8.05 19.90 -2.14
CA PRO A 59 6.72 19.44 -2.56
C PRO A 59 6.76 18.20 -3.45
N GLU A 60 7.89 17.95 -4.12
CA GLU A 60 8.10 16.80 -4.98
C GLU A 60 8.76 15.62 -4.26
N SER A 61 9.22 15.81 -3.00
CA SER A 61 9.93 14.79 -2.22
C SER A 61 11.05 14.10 -3.01
N ARG A 62 11.83 14.85 -3.78
CA ARG A 62 12.82 14.34 -4.77
C ARG A 62 13.79 13.34 -4.17
N ALA A 63 14.42 13.70 -3.05
CA ALA A 63 15.42 12.83 -2.42
C ALA A 63 14.82 11.46 -2.03
N LEU A 64 13.59 11.42 -1.52
CA LEU A 64 12.91 10.18 -1.17
C LEU A 64 12.51 9.39 -2.41
N ARG A 65 11.98 10.06 -3.46
CA ARG A 65 11.64 9.40 -4.74
C ARG A 65 12.88 8.80 -5.41
N GLU A 66 14.00 9.50 -5.41
CA GLU A 66 15.28 8.99 -5.92
C GLU A 66 15.80 7.79 -5.11
N ALA A 67 15.63 7.80 -3.78
CA ALA A 67 16.00 6.66 -2.95
C ALA A 67 15.15 5.43 -3.24
N LEU A 68 13.83 5.60 -3.38
CA LEU A 68 12.91 4.52 -3.78
C LEU A 68 13.17 4.04 -5.21
N ALA A 69 13.48 4.95 -6.14
CA ALA A 69 13.83 4.60 -7.52
C ALA A 69 15.07 3.70 -7.58
N ARG A 70 16.10 4.01 -6.79
CA ARG A 70 17.30 3.14 -6.65
C ARG A 70 16.96 1.78 -6.04
N GLU A 71 16.10 1.75 -5.00
CA GLU A 71 15.68 0.49 -4.36
C GLU A 71 14.94 -0.43 -5.33
N PHE A 72 14.08 0.13 -6.19
CA PHE A 72 13.23 -0.64 -7.10
C PHE A 72 13.77 -0.78 -8.52
N GLY A 73 14.87 -0.11 -8.86
CA GLY A 73 15.46 -0.15 -10.20
C GLY A 73 14.58 0.53 -11.26
N VAL A 74 13.94 1.64 -10.90
CA VAL A 74 13.09 2.46 -11.78
C VAL A 74 13.56 3.90 -11.80
N GLU A 75 12.94 4.75 -12.64
CA GLU A 75 13.22 6.19 -12.67
C GLU A 75 12.45 6.93 -11.55
N ALA A 76 12.98 8.06 -11.06
CA ALA A 76 12.31 8.85 -10.02
C ALA A 76 10.92 9.38 -10.46
N GLU A 77 10.72 9.62 -11.75
CA GLU A 77 9.45 10.01 -12.36
C GLU A 77 8.40 8.89 -12.38
N GLN A 78 8.82 7.65 -12.09
CA GLN A 78 7.95 6.48 -11.95
C GLN A 78 7.56 6.21 -10.50
N VAL A 79 7.97 7.07 -9.55
CA VAL A 79 7.70 6.93 -8.12
C VAL A 79 6.83 8.09 -7.63
N PHE A 80 5.80 7.77 -6.88
CA PHE A 80 4.97 8.70 -6.11
C PHE A 80 5.11 8.40 -4.62
N VAL A 81 5.01 9.41 -3.77
CA VAL A 81 5.01 9.25 -2.29
C VAL A 81 3.83 10.00 -1.67
N GLY A 82 3.25 9.44 -0.62
CA GLY A 82 2.09 10.00 0.09
C GLY A 82 2.12 9.68 1.59
N ASN A 83 1.21 10.29 2.33
CA ASN A 83 1.08 10.15 3.78
C ASN A 83 0.45 8.80 4.17
N GLY A 84 1.24 7.74 4.07
CA GLY A 84 0.83 6.35 4.17
C GLY A 84 0.22 5.82 2.87
N SER A 85 0.15 4.49 2.74
CA SER A 85 -0.53 3.86 1.60
C SER A 85 -2.01 4.24 1.53
N ASP A 86 -2.62 4.63 2.65
CA ASP A 86 -4.01 5.08 2.68
C ASP A 86 -4.21 6.35 1.83
N GLU A 87 -3.32 7.34 1.92
CA GLU A 87 -3.39 8.53 1.07
C GLU A 87 -3.07 8.18 -0.38
N VAL A 88 -2.04 7.37 -0.63
CA VAL A 88 -1.67 6.92 -1.99
C VAL A 88 -2.85 6.22 -2.66
N LEU A 89 -3.51 5.29 -1.96
CA LEU A 89 -4.70 4.60 -2.44
C LEU A 89 -5.88 5.56 -2.67
N ALA A 90 -6.14 6.48 -1.73
CA ALA A 90 -7.21 7.47 -1.86
C ALA A 90 -7.03 8.32 -3.12
N LEU A 91 -5.81 8.80 -3.37
CA LEU A 91 -5.48 9.58 -4.57
C LEU A 91 -5.59 8.73 -5.84
N ALA A 92 -5.16 7.45 -5.81
CA ALA A 92 -5.29 6.54 -6.93
C ALA A 92 -6.77 6.25 -7.27
N PHE A 93 -7.62 6.06 -6.26
CA PHE A 93 -9.06 5.88 -6.48
C PHE A 93 -9.68 7.10 -7.15
N GLN A 94 -9.30 8.29 -6.71
CA GLN A 94 -9.78 9.54 -7.32
C GLN A 94 -9.23 9.75 -8.73
N ALA A 95 -7.95 9.44 -8.96
CA ALA A 95 -7.29 9.69 -10.25
C ALA A 95 -7.76 8.74 -11.36
N PHE A 96 -8.03 7.45 -11.02
CA PHE A 96 -8.15 6.41 -12.04
C PHE A 96 -9.49 5.68 -12.06
N PHE A 97 -10.24 5.65 -10.94
CA PHE A 97 -11.43 4.80 -10.83
C PHE A 97 -12.76 5.57 -10.75
N CYS A 98 -12.73 6.92 -10.76
CA CYS A 98 -13.93 7.75 -10.90
C CYS A 98 -14.40 7.76 -12.37
N GLN A 99 -14.82 6.59 -12.88
CA GLN A 99 -15.21 6.37 -14.27
C GLN A 99 -16.63 5.80 -14.33
N GLU A 100 -17.21 5.70 -15.55
CA GLU A 100 -18.57 5.15 -15.73
C GLU A 100 -18.64 3.64 -15.50
N LYS A 101 -17.57 2.91 -15.82
CA LYS A 101 -17.51 1.46 -15.63
C LYS A 101 -17.10 1.12 -14.20
N PRO A 102 -17.66 0.04 -13.61
CA PRO A 102 -17.36 -0.34 -12.25
C PRO A 102 -15.91 -0.79 -12.07
N LEU A 103 -15.31 -0.39 -10.93
CA LEU A 103 -14.04 -0.94 -10.45
C LEU A 103 -14.26 -2.37 -9.94
N GLU A 104 -13.41 -3.29 -10.35
CA GLU A 104 -13.42 -4.67 -9.86
C GLU A 104 -12.42 -4.89 -8.73
N MET A 105 -12.87 -5.61 -7.70
CA MET A 105 -12.04 -5.97 -6.55
C MET A 105 -12.51 -7.29 -5.94
N PRO A 106 -11.66 -8.03 -5.22
CA PRO A 106 -12.10 -9.22 -4.49
C PRO A 106 -13.12 -8.86 -3.41
N GLU A 107 -14.08 -9.75 -3.15
CA GLU A 107 -15.10 -9.55 -2.10
C GLU A 107 -14.51 -9.51 -0.70
N ILE A 108 -13.46 -10.30 -0.45
CA ILE A 108 -12.70 -10.33 0.80
C ILE A 108 -11.26 -9.87 0.49
N THR A 109 -10.97 -8.63 0.84
CA THR A 109 -9.68 -7.97 0.63
C THR A 109 -9.49 -6.83 1.63
N TYR A 110 -8.54 -5.93 1.42
CA TYR A 110 -8.32 -4.79 2.30
C TYR A 110 -9.59 -3.95 2.45
N SER A 111 -10.08 -3.86 3.67
CA SER A 111 -11.42 -3.31 3.99
C SER A 111 -11.58 -1.82 3.68
N PHE A 112 -10.50 -1.12 3.36
CA PHE A 112 -10.53 0.29 3.00
C PHE A 112 -10.95 0.55 1.55
N TYR A 113 -10.77 -0.40 0.61
CA TYR A 113 -11.17 -0.19 -0.79
C TYR A 113 -12.66 0.16 -0.94
N PRO A 114 -13.61 -0.55 -0.30
CA PRO A 114 -15.00 -0.15 -0.32
C PRO A 114 -15.28 1.23 0.31
N VAL A 115 -14.43 1.67 1.25
CA VAL A 115 -14.55 3.01 1.86
C VAL A 115 -14.21 4.08 0.84
N TYR A 116 -13.11 3.91 0.07
CA TYR A 116 -12.76 4.83 -1.03
C TYR A 116 -13.84 4.86 -2.11
N CYS A 117 -14.40 3.70 -2.49
CA CYS A 117 -15.50 3.66 -3.45
C CYS A 117 -16.66 4.54 -2.99
N ARG A 118 -17.08 4.44 -1.73
CA ARG A 118 -18.16 5.30 -1.18
C ARG A 118 -17.73 6.77 -1.12
N LEU A 119 -16.50 7.05 -0.71
CA LEU A 119 -15.99 8.41 -0.58
C LEU A 119 -16.00 9.14 -1.91
N TYR A 120 -15.61 8.49 -2.99
CA TYR A 120 -15.49 9.09 -4.31
C TYR A 120 -16.67 8.82 -5.25
N GLY A 121 -17.65 7.99 -4.82
CA GLY A 121 -18.79 7.61 -5.66
C GLY A 121 -18.40 6.67 -6.80
N VAL A 122 -17.40 5.83 -6.57
CA VAL A 122 -16.95 4.80 -7.52
C VAL A 122 -17.89 3.61 -7.43
N GLU A 123 -18.51 3.24 -8.54
CA GLU A 123 -19.23 1.98 -8.64
C GLU A 123 -18.26 0.82 -8.57
N ARG A 124 -18.59 -0.24 -7.82
CA ARG A 124 -17.71 -1.38 -7.64
C ARG A 124 -18.41 -2.70 -7.92
N ARG A 125 -17.67 -3.66 -8.48
CA ARG A 125 -18.05 -5.06 -8.61
C ARG A 125 -17.13 -5.91 -7.72
N ALA A 126 -17.73 -6.59 -6.73
CA ALA A 126 -17.01 -7.54 -5.89
C ALA A 126 -16.94 -8.90 -6.60
N LEU A 127 -15.72 -9.43 -6.71
CA LEU A 127 -15.44 -10.74 -7.32
C LEU A 127 -15.27 -11.78 -6.21
N PRO A 128 -15.93 -12.95 -6.30
CA PRO A 128 -15.78 -13.99 -5.31
C PRO A 128 -14.34 -14.53 -5.29
N LEU A 129 -13.90 -14.97 -4.12
CA LEU A 129 -12.67 -15.73 -4.00
C LEU A 129 -12.87 -17.18 -4.51
N THR A 130 -11.77 -17.84 -4.83
CA THR A 130 -11.79 -19.29 -5.07
C THR A 130 -12.20 -20.05 -3.79
N PRO A 131 -12.61 -21.33 -3.88
CA PRO A 131 -12.87 -22.14 -2.70
C PRO A 131 -11.68 -22.24 -1.73
N GLY A 132 -10.44 -22.03 -2.23
CA GLY A 132 -9.22 -21.95 -1.42
C GLY A 132 -8.93 -20.57 -0.85
N HIS A 133 -9.87 -19.61 -0.90
CA HIS A 133 -9.70 -18.23 -0.45
C HIS A 133 -8.62 -17.43 -1.21
N GLU A 134 -8.29 -17.83 -2.43
CA GLU A 134 -7.39 -17.09 -3.33
C GLU A 134 -8.17 -16.05 -4.17
N VAL A 135 -7.52 -14.95 -4.51
CA VAL A 135 -8.05 -14.00 -5.49
C VAL A 135 -8.04 -14.66 -6.87
N ASP A 136 -9.18 -14.76 -7.53
CA ASP A 136 -9.23 -15.26 -8.90
C ASP A 136 -8.89 -14.15 -9.90
N LEU A 137 -7.62 -14.09 -10.32
CA LEU A 137 -7.19 -13.12 -11.34
C LEU A 137 -7.87 -13.35 -12.69
N GLY A 138 -8.40 -14.56 -12.95
CA GLY A 138 -9.17 -14.89 -14.16
C GLY A 138 -10.55 -14.23 -14.19
N ALA A 139 -11.12 -13.91 -13.05
CA ALA A 139 -12.44 -13.30 -12.93
C ALA A 139 -12.49 -11.80 -13.28
N PHE A 140 -11.34 -11.12 -13.29
CA PHE A 140 -11.28 -9.69 -13.68
C PHE A 140 -11.57 -9.54 -15.18
N SER A 141 -12.48 -8.63 -15.51
CA SER A 141 -12.91 -8.35 -16.88
C SER A 141 -11.98 -7.38 -17.61
N ALA A 142 -11.74 -7.64 -18.89
CA ALA A 142 -11.06 -6.69 -19.76
C ALA A 142 -11.84 -5.37 -19.95
N ASP A 143 -13.16 -5.40 -19.74
CA ASP A 143 -14.06 -4.26 -19.94
C ASP A 143 -14.49 -3.61 -18.60
N SER A 144 -13.66 -3.67 -17.57
CA SER A 144 -13.89 -3.00 -16.28
C SER A 144 -13.38 -1.56 -16.26
N GLY A 145 -13.86 -0.77 -15.29
CA GLY A 145 -13.33 0.56 -14.97
C GLY A 145 -11.97 0.53 -14.25
N GLY A 146 -11.44 -0.67 -14.01
CA GLY A 146 -10.15 -0.93 -13.39
C GLY A 146 -10.18 -2.19 -12.52
N ALA A 147 -9.01 -2.60 -12.07
CA ALA A 147 -8.83 -3.70 -11.15
C ALA A 147 -8.01 -3.26 -9.94
N VAL A 148 -8.43 -3.62 -8.72
CA VAL A 148 -7.64 -3.43 -7.51
C VAL A 148 -7.64 -4.69 -6.68
N PHE A 149 -6.46 -5.13 -6.25
CA PHE A 149 -6.30 -6.25 -5.32
C PHE A 149 -4.99 -6.12 -4.53
N ALA A 150 -4.98 -6.67 -3.33
CA ALA A 150 -3.76 -6.78 -2.54
C ALA A 150 -2.99 -8.06 -2.91
N ASN A 151 -1.67 -7.97 -2.95
CA ASN A 151 -0.79 -9.09 -3.26
C ASN A 151 0.46 -9.09 -2.38
N PRO A 152 0.54 -9.96 -1.36
CA PRO A 152 -0.44 -10.95 -0.90
C PRO A 152 -1.77 -10.33 -0.44
N ASN A 153 -2.88 -11.06 -0.64
CA ASN A 153 -4.19 -10.57 -0.25
C ASN A 153 -4.33 -10.53 1.29
N ALA A 154 -4.85 -9.43 1.81
CA ALA A 154 -5.20 -9.30 3.21
C ALA A 154 -6.74 -9.37 3.36
N PRO A 155 -7.32 -10.30 4.17
CA PRO A 155 -6.66 -11.04 5.25
C PRO A 155 -6.21 -12.46 4.91
N THR A 156 -6.38 -12.95 3.68
CA THR A 156 -6.21 -14.40 3.38
C THR A 156 -4.75 -14.87 3.28
N GLY A 157 -3.81 -13.95 3.08
CA GLY A 157 -2.38 -14.25 2.97
C GLY A 157 -1.94 -14.82 1.62
N HIS A 158 -2.87 -15.27 0.77
CA HIS A 158 -2.55 -15.80 -0.55
C HIS A 158 -1.98 -14.71 -1.48
N GLY A 159 -0.90 -15.05 -2.17
CA GLY A 159 -0.24 -14.18 -3.14
C GLY A 159 -0.10 -14.86 -4.50
N HIS A 160 -0.05 -14.04 -5.54
CA HIS A 160 0.21 -14.45 -6.90
C HIS A 160 1.64 -14.13 -7.31
N GLY A 161 2.26 -15.04 -8.05
CA GLY A 161 3.53 -14.77 -8.70
C GLY A 161 3.38 -13.80 -9.88
N ARG A 162 4.49 -13.20 -10.27
CA ARG A 162 4.56 -12.18 -11.33
C ARG A 162 3.94 -12.64 -12.65
N ALA A 163 4.12 -13.90 -13.03
CA ALA A 163 3.55 -14.45 -14.28
C ALA A 163 2.01 -14.39 -14.32
N ALA A 164 1.34 -14.62 -13.18
CA ALA A 164 -0.12 -14.54 -13.11
C ALA A 164 -0.61 -13.09 -13.24
N ILE A 165 0.10 -12.14 -12.60
CA ILE A 165 -0.18 -10.71 -12.73
C ILE A 165 0.08 -10.23 -14.16
N GLU A 166 1.15 -10.69 -14.79
CA GLU A 166 1.44 -10.40 -16.20
C GLU A 166 0.32 -10.87 -17.13
N ALA A 167 -0.22 -12.07 -16.90
CA ALA A 167 -1.35 -12.58 -17.67
C ALA A 167 -2.63 -11.75 -17.48
N LEU A 168 -2.89 -11.21 -16.28
CA LEU A 168 -3.98 -10.26 -16.04
C LEU A 168 -3.76 -8.96 -16.82
N LEU A 169 -2.57 -8.38 -16.74
CA LEU A 169 -2.20 -7.14 -17.44
C LEU A 169 -2.30 -7.28 -18.97
N GLY A 170 -2.01 -8.46 -19.51
CA GLY A 170 -2.20 -8.75 -20.93
C GLY A 170 -3.66 -8.79 -21.39
N ARG A 171 -4.62 -8.94 -20.46
CA ARG A 171 -6.06 -8.91 -20.75
C ARG A 171 -6.70 -7.56 -20.45
N VAL A 172 -6.34 -6.94 -19.31
CA VAL A 172 -6.86 -5.63 -18.87
C VAL A 172 -5.90 -4.56 -19.36
N THR A 173 -6.14 -4.02 -20.56
CA THR A 173 -5.24 -3.06 -21.21
C THR A 173 -5.77 -1.64 -21.24
N GLU A 174 -7.09 -1.45 -21.10
CA GLU A 174 -7.78 -0.16 -21.27
C GLU A 174 -8.07 0.55 -19.95
N SER A 175 -7.71 -0.06 -18.83
CA SER A 175 -7.94 0.50 -17.49
C SER A 175 -6.79 0.16 -16.55
N VAL A 176 -6.69 0.91 -15.43
CA VAL A 176 -5.60 0.74 -14.47
C VAL A 176 -5.79 -0.54 -13.66
N VAL A 177 -4.70 -1.30 -13.54
CA VAL A 177 -4.55 -2.42 -12.61
C VAL A 177 -3.70 -1.95 -11.44
N LEU A 178 -4.32 -1.81 -10.25
CA LEU A 178 -3.63 -1.45 -9.02
C LEU A 178 -3.35 -2.71 -8.20
N VAL A 179 -2.07 -2.97 -7.95
CA VAL A 179 -1.59 -4.07 -7.10
C VAL A 179 -1.07 -3.47 -5.80
N ASP A 180 -1.75 -3.76 -4.68
CA ASP A 180 -1.35 -3.29 -3.35
C ASP A 180 -0.40 -4.30 -2.69
N GLU A 181 0.86 -3.93 -2.61
CA GLU A 181 1.96 -4.75 -2.11
C GLU A 181 2.34 -4.43 -0.65
N ALA A 182 1.38 -4.03 0.19
CA ALA A 182 1.66 -3.70 1.59
C ALA A 182 2.38 -4.81 2.37
N TYR A 183 2.24 -6.07 1.95
CA TYR A 183 2.83 -7.24 2.61
C TYR A 183 3.80 -8.04 1.73
N VAL A 184 4.15 -7.58 0.55
CA VAL A 184 4.97 -8.34 -0.43
C VAL A 184 6.33 -8.75 0.13
N ASP A 185 6.93 -7.93 0.97
CA ASP A 185 8.25 -8.19 1.56
C ASP A 185 8.30 -9.44 2.44
N PHE A 186 7.17 -9.94 2.91
CA PHE A 186 7.11 -11.13 3.76
C PHE A 186 6.98 -12.46 3.00
N GLY A 187 7.48 -12.51 1.77
CA GLY A 187 7.58 -13.73 0.96
C GLY A 187 6.77 -13.68 -0.34
N GLY A 188 6.19 -12.53 -0.69
CA GLY A 188 5.56 -12.30 -2.00
C GLY A 188 6.59 -12.02 -3.11
N GLU A 189 6.12 -12.02 -4.33
CA GLU A 189 6.88 -11.61 -5.52
C GLU A 189 6.32 -10.29 -6.04
N SER A 190 7.15 -9.23 -6.04
CA SER A 190 6.72 -7.90 -6.45
C SER A 190 6.43 -7.80 -7.95
N ALA A 191 5.35 -7.10 -8.30
CA ALA A 191 4.98 -6.75 -9.66
C ALA A 191 5.73 -5.52 -10.21
N ILE A 192 6.49 -4.78 -9.39
CA ILE A 192 7.22 -3.57 -9.82
C ILE A 192 8.04 -3.78 -11.11
N PRO A 193 8.77 -4.90 -11.32
CA PRO A 193 9.50 -5.12 -12.58
C PRO A 193 8.63 -5.14 -13.84
N LEU A 194 7.32 -5.35 -13.71
CA LEU A 194 6.39 -5.33 -14.85
C LEU A 194 6.02 -3.90 -15.29
N VAL A 195 6.24 -2.88 -14.48
CA VAL A 195 5.93 -1.47 -14.79
C VAL A 195 6.61 -1.00 -16.07
N ALA A 196 7.81 -1.49 -16.37
CA ALA A 196 8.53 -1.15 -17.61
C ALA A 196 7.81 -1.62 -18.89
N ARG A 197 6.91 -2.61 -18.79
CA ARG A 197 6.22 -3.25 -19.92
C ARG A 197 4.73 -2.95 -19.97
N PHE A 198 4.12 -2.62 -18.83
CA PHE A 198 2.68 -2.42 -18.70
C PHE A 198 2.38 -1.01 -18.18
N PRO A 199 2.05 -0.06 -19.08
CA PRO A 199 1.87 1.35 -18.70
C PRO A 199 0.66 1.59 -17.80
N ASN A 200 -0.28 0.66 -17.74
CA ASN A 200 -1.48 0.70 -16.90
C ASN A 200 -1.31 -0.01 -15.54
N LEU A 201 -0.12 -0.51 -15.20
CA LEU A 201 0.17 -1.09 -13.89
C LEU A 201 0.57 0.01 -12.90
N LEU A 202 -0.14 0.04 -11.76
CA LEU A 202 0.23 0.83 -10.58
C LEU A 202 0.45 -0.12 -9.40
N VAL A 203 1.65 -0.11 -8.83
CA VAL A 203 1.99 -0.89 -7.63
C VAL A 203 2.07 0.05 -6.45
N THR A 204 1.33 -0.23 -5.37
CA THR A 204 1.40 0.57 -4.14
C THR A 204 2.10 -0.20 -3.02
N GLY A 205 2.78 0.52 -2.13
CA GLY A 205 3.46 -0.07 -0.99
C GLY A 205 3.54 0.88 0.20
N THR A 206 4.10 0.39 1.31
CA THR A 206 4.11 1.13 2.58
C THR A 206 5.38 0.87 3.38
N PHE A 207 5.83 1.89 4.12
CA PHE A 207 6.85 1.75 5.16
C PHE A 207 6.31 1.22 6.49
N SER A 208 4.98 1.11 6.62
CA SER A 208 4.32 0.77 7.89
C SER A 208 4.55 -0.67 8.35
N LYS A 209 4.87 -1.59 7.43
CA LYS A 209 4.95 -3.03 7.72
C LYS A 209 6.39 -3.49 7.81
N SER A 210 7.02 -3.81 6.71
CA SER A 210 8.36 -4.39 6.68
C SER A 210 9.46 -3.44 7.16
N ARG A 211 9.31 -2.13 6.94
CA ARG A 211 10.27 -1.10 7.37
C ARG A 211 10.03 -0.58 8.79
N SER A 212 9.04 -1.09 9.53
CA SER A 212 8.76 -0.75 10.95
C SER A 212 8.45 0.73 11.21
N LEU A 213 7.88 1.44 10.23
CA LEU A 213 7.65 2.88 10.28
C LEU A 213 6.16 3.26 10.23
N ALA A 214 5.28 2.43 10.80
CA ALA A 214 3.83 2.68 10.82
C ALA A 214 3.47 4.06 11.40
N GLY A 215 4.17 4.49 12.45
CA GLY A 215 3.97 5.80 13.08
C GLY A 215 4.43 6.99 12.23
N LEU A 216 5.27 6.77 11.22
CA LEU A 216 5.80 7.82 10.36
C LEU A 216 4.87 8.18 9.19
N ARG A 217 3.88 7.33 8.90
CA ARG A 217 2.89 7.55 7.86
C ARG A 217 3.50 7.78 6.48
N LEU A 218 4.24 6.82 5.95
CA LEU A 218 4.77 6.86 4.58
C LEU A 218 4.30 5.69 3.73
N GLY A 219 3.84 6.01 2.54
CA GLY A 219 3.51 5.08 1.47
C GLY A 219 4.04 5.56 0.13
N TYR A 220 4.05 4.69 -0.84
CA TYR A 220 4.52 4.99 -2.18
C TYR A 220 3.67 4.28 -3.25
N ALA A 221 3.77 4.76 -4.47
CA ALA A 221 3.34 4.03 -5.66
C ALA A 221 4.46 4.02 -6.71
N VAL A 222 4.50 2.95 -7.50
CA VAL A 222 5.39 2.80 -8.66
C VAL A 222 4.52 2.48 -9.88
N GLY A 223 4.70 3.25 -10.96
CA GLY A 223 3.92 3.10 -12.18
C GLY A 223 4.58 3.80 -13.37
N SER A 224 3.89 3.84 -14.51
CA SER A 224 4.34 4.65 -15.64
C SER A 224 4.38 6.14 -15.28
N ARG A 225 5.19 6.93 -15.98
CA ARG A 225 5.25 8.40 -15.78
C ARG A 225 3.87 9.05 -15.89
N GLU A 226 3.03 8.56 -16.78
CA GLU A 226 1.67 9.05 -16.98
C GLU A 226 0.78 8.80 -15.75
N LEU A 227 0.84 7.61 -15.15
CA LEU A 227 0.10 7.33 -13.92
C LEU A 227 0.61 8.18 -12.74
N ILE A 228 1.92 8.34 -12.62
CA ILE A 228 2.50 9.17 -11.57
C ILE A 228 2.14 10.65 -11.76
N GLU A 229 2.09 11.15 -12.99
CA GLU A 229 1.58 12.51 -13.27
C GLU A 229 0.12 12.65 -12.85
N GLY A 230 -0.73 11.66 -13.13
CA GLY A 230 -2.13 11.62 -12.69
C GLY A 230 -2.26 11.74 -11.17
N LEU A 231 -1.46 10.97 -10.41
CA LEU A 231 -1.41 11.06 -8.94
C LEU A 231 -0.96 12.45 -8.47
N ASN A 232 0.08 13.01 -9.07
CA ASN A 232 0.58 14.35 -8.72
C ASN A 232 -0.47 15.43 -8.98
N ARG A 233 -1.23 15.37 -10.08
CA ARG A 233 -2.32 16.32 -10.37
C ARG A 233 -3.38 16.31 -9.27
N VAL A 234 -3.79 15.13 -8.80
CA VAL A 234 -4.75 15.02 -7.69
C VAL A 234 -4.13 15.52 -6.39
N LYS A 235 -2.91 15.09 -6.06
CA LYS A 235 -2.17 15.55 -4.87
C LYS A 235 -2.07 17.07 -4.83
N ASP A 236 -1.62 17.71 -5.89
CA ASP A 236 -1.41 19.17 -5.92
C ASP A 236 -2.72 19.96 -5.91
N SER A 237 -3.84 19.31 -6.23
CA SER A 237 -5.18 19.88 -6.09
C SER A 237 -5.79 19.72 -4.70
N PHE A 238 -5.17 18.92 -3.82
CA PHE A 238 -5.64 18.64 -2.47
C PHE A 238 -4.63 19.08 -1.39
N ASN A 239 -3.39 18.62 -1.44
CA ASN A 239 -2.32 18.92 -0.49
C ASN A 239 -0.96 18.86 -1.19
N SER A 240 -0.32 20.01 -1.44
CA SER A 240 0.95 20.08 -2.18
C SER A 240 2.17 19.62 -1.36
N TYR A 241 2.05 19.50 -0.02
CA TYR A 241 3.16 19.17 0.90
C TYR A 241 2.80 18.00 1.83
N PRO A 242 2.45 16.81 1.30
CA PRO A 242 1.95 15.71 2.15
C PRO A 242 3.03 15.08 3.03
N ILE A 243 4.30 15.13 2.63
CA ILE A 243 5.42 14.48 3.30
C ILE A 243 6.30 15.53 3.95
N ASP A 244 6.44 15.47 5.27
CA ASP A 244 7.35 16.33 6.01
C ASP A 244 8.82 15.93 5.83
N SER A 245 9.72 16.90 6.08
CA SER A 245 11.15 16.72 5.85
C SER A 245 11.79 15.68 6.78
N LEU A 246 11.26 15.52 8.00
CA LEU A 246 11.74 14.52 8.94
C LEU A 246 11.35 13.12 8.48
N ALA A 247 10.09 12.92 8.08
CA ALA A 247 9.60 11.66 7.54
C ALA A 247 10.41 11.22 6.30
N SER A 248 10.71 12.16 5.39
CA SER A 248 11.54 11.90 4.22
C SER A 248 12.96 11.44 4.62
N ALA A 249 13.62 12.14 5.53
CA ALA A 249 14.97 11.80 5.97
C ALA A 249 15.03 10.43 6.68
N VAL A 250 14.05 10.14 7.54
CA VAL A 250 13.94 8.86 8.25
C VAL A 250 13.69 7.70 7.28
N ALA A 251 12.84 7.91 6.27
CA ALA A 251 12.57 6.88 5.26
C ALA A 251 13.81 6.53 4.44
N ILE A 252 14.59 7.54 4.03
CA ILE A 252 15.85 7.34 3.30
C ILE A 252 16.82 6.51 4.14
N ALA A 253 17.03 6.86 5.41
CA ALA A 253 17.88 6.09 6.31
C ALA A 253 17.41 4.63 6.51
N ALA A 254 16.09 4.40 6.51
CA ALA A 254 15.55 3.05 6.60
C ALA A 254 15.71 2.23 5.31
N LEU A 255 15.76 2.88 4.14
CA LEU A 255 16.05 2.21 2.86
C LEU A 255 17.51 1.82 2.74
N GLU A 256 18.43 2.65 3.25
CA GLU A 256 19.87 2.43 3.16
C GLU A 256 20.37 1.26 4.02
N ASP A 257 19.66 0.91 5.11
CA ASP A 257 20.03 -0.22 5.98
C ASP A 257 19.34 -1.52 5.54
N ARG A 258 19.83 -2.06 4.44
CA ARG A 258 19.29 -3.30 3.86
C ARG A 258 19.53 -4.51 4.76
N GLU A 259 20.67 -4.57 5.45
CA GLU A 259 21.01 -5.71 6.32
C GLU A 259 20.02 -5.83 7.48
N HIS A 260 19.71 -4.73 8.17
CA HIS A 260 18.71 -4.71 9.24
C HIS A 260 17.32 -5.11 8.71
N PHE A 261 16.92 -4.56 7.56
CA PHE A 261 15.66 -4.87 6.92
C PHE A 261 15.52 -6.37 6.66
N GLU A 262 16.50 -6.98 5.98
CA GLU A 262 16.49 -8.40 5.65
C GLU A 262 16.47 -9.27 6.93
N ALA A 263 17.28 -8.93 7.94
CA ALA A 263 17.31 -9.65 9.21
C ALA A 263 15.97 -9.61 9.95
N CYS A 264 15.27 -8.47 9.97
CA CYS A 264 13.95 -8.34 10.59
C CYS A 264 12.87 -9.09 9.80
N ARG A 265 12.89 -8.97 8.47
CA ARG A 265 12.00 -9.66 7.56
C ARG A 265 12.07 -11.18 7.76
N GLU A 266 13.27 -11.75 7.75
CA GLU A 266 13.50 -13.18 7.92
C GLU A 266 13.00 -13.70 9.28
N LYS A 267 13.17 -12.92 10.35
CA LYS A 267 12.62 -13.27 11.68
C LYS A 267 11.10 -13.34 11.68
N VAL A 268 10.42 -12.43 10.96
CA VAL A 268 8.96 -12.45 10.84
C VAL A 268 8.52 -13.69 10.06
N ILE A 269 9.13 -13.95 8.90
CA ILE A 269 8.82 -15.12 8.06
C ILE A 269 9.03 -16.41 8.86
N THR A 270 10.20 -16.59 9.48
CA THR A 270 10.50 -17.78 10.28
C THR A 270 9.51 -17.98 11.43
N THR A 271 9.10 -16.89 12.11
CA THR A 271 8.13 -16.96 13.20
C THR A 271 6.75 -17.32 12.68
N ARG A 272 6.32 -16.78 11.54
CA ARG A 272 5.06 -17.16 10.88
C ARG A 272 5.03 -18.66 10.57
N GLU A 273 6.02 -19.18 9.88
CA GLU A 273 6.08 -20.61 9.50
C GLU A 273 6.08 -21.53 10.72
N ARG A 274 6.84 -21.18 11.74
CA ARG A 274 6.84 -21.93 13.00
C ARG A 274 5.48 -21.91 13.69
N THR A 275 4.80 -20.76 13.69
CA THR A 275 3.50 -20.59 14.33
C THR A 275 2.43 -21.35 13.56
N ARG A 276 2.43 -21.24 12.23
CA ARG A 276 1.55 -22.00 11.35
C ARG A 276 1.66 -23.49 11.60
N GLY A 277 2.85 -24.06 11.54
CA GLY A 277 3.05 -25.49 11.77
C GLY A 277 2.68 -25.95 13.20
N ARG A 278 2.69 -25.05 14.19
CA ARG A 278 2.17 -25.38 15.55
C ARG A 278 0.64 -25.42 15.59
N LEU A 279 -0.02 -24.44 14.94
CA LEU A 279 -1.47 -24.40 14.86
C LEU A 279 -2.03 -25.59 14.10
N GLU A 280 -1.42 -25.96 12.97
CA GLU A 280 -1.79 -27.14 12.19
C GLU A 280 -1.71 -28.43 13.01
N ARG A 281 -0.67 -28.61 13.85
CA ARG A 281 -0.57 -29.74 14.78
C ARG A 281 -1.64 -29.75 15.88
N LEU A 282 -2.23 -28.60 16.17
CA LEU A 282 -3.38 -28.49 17.09
C LEU A 282 -4.72 -28.71 16.40
N GLY A 283 -4.73 -28.98 15.08
CA GLY A 283 -5.92 -29.27 14.29
C GLY A 283 -6.58 -28.03 13.65
N PHE A 284 -5.91 -26.86 13.65
CA PHE A 284 -6.39 -25.70 12.93
C PHE A 284 -6.05 -25.81 11.44
N GLU A 285 -6.96 -25.38 10.59
CA GLU A 285 -6.67 -25.04 9.20
C GLU A 285 -6.14 -23.61 9.16
N VAL A 286 -4.93 -23.42 8.64
CA VAL A 286 -4.24 -22.12 8.65
C VAL A 286 -3.93 -21.68 7.22
N LEU A 287 -4.47 -20.54 6.81
CA LEU A 287 -4.12 -19.92 5.52
C LEU A 287 -2.64 -19.47 5.53
N PRO A 288 -1.99 -19.33 4.36
CA PRO A 288 -0.58 -19.01 4.25
C PRO A 288 -0.17 -17.65 4.82
#